data_b3ed472c525775ce9d470ce72459b358
#
_entry.id   b3ed472c525775ce9d470ce72459b358
#
_cell.length_a   1.000
_cell.length_b   1.000
_cell.length_c   1.000
_cell.angle_alpha   90.00
_cell.angle_beta   90.00
_cell.angle_gamma   90.00
#
_symmetry.space_group_name_H-M   'P 1'
#
loop_
_entity.id
_entity.type
_entity.pdbx_description
1 polymer ?
#
loop_
_entity_poly.entity_id
_entity_poly.type
_entity_poly.pdbx_seq_one_letter_code
_entity_poly.pdbx_strand_id
1 'polypeptide(L)'
;MRILILCDLEGTAGIVDFKTQTYDGGRDNEQAKYLATLEINALIDGAMEGGATDPIVLDGHGSGGINIEHIHREARVIFGRPRGSVWEMGLTFEAQFLYGHHAMDNTPDGVLCHSWSSRSIANCWLNDELIGEIAVSYTHLTLPTKRIV
;
A
#
# COMPACT_ATOMS: atom_id res chain seq x y z
N MET A 1 -9.00 18.50 -1.29
CA MET A 1 -7.87 17.78 -1.93
C MET A 1 -8.15 16.29 -1.90
N ARG A 2 -8.16 15.64 -3.07
CA ARG A 2 -8.30 14.18 -3.15
C ARG A 2 -6.96 13.50 -2.93
N ILE A 3 -6.91 12.50 -2.07
CA ILE A 3 -5.71 11.75 -1.77
C ILE A 3 -5.91 10.26 -2.06
N LEU A 4 -4.83 9.59 -2.46
CA LEU A 4 -4.75 8.14 -2.57
C LEU A 4 -3.84 7.61 -1.45
N ILE A 5 -4.33 6.64 -0.72
CA ILE A 5 -3.56 5.86 0.25
C ILE A 5 -3.43 4.45 -0.33
N LEU A 6 -2.26 4.13 -0.87
CA LEU A 6 -1.94 2.78 -1.33
C LEU A 6 -1.41 2.00 -0.13
N CYS A 7 -2.16 0.99 0.26
CA CYS A 7 -1.89 0.22 1.48
C CYS A 7 -1.24 -1.12 1.17
N ASP A 8 -0.27 -1.45 1.97
CA ASP A 8 0.29 -2.79 2.12
C ASP A 8 0.28 -3.17 3.60
N LEU A 9 0.66 -4.38 3.96
CA LEU A 9 0.51 -4.89 5.32
C LEU A 9 1.84 -5.04 6.04
N GLU A 10 2.89 -5.45 5.36
CA GLU A 10 4.16 -5.87 5.95
C GLU A 10 4.92 -4.76 6.66
N GLY A 11 4.76 -3.50 6.24
CA GLY A 11 5.39 -2.35 6.86
C GLY A 11 4.63 -1.77 8.06
N THR A 12 3.49 -2.35 8.44
CA THR A 12 2.72 -1.95 9.61
C THR A 12 3.47 -2.28 10.92
N ALA A 13 3.38 -1.41 11.91
CA ALA A 13 4.00 -1.64 13.21
C ALA A 13 3.51 -2.94 13.87
N GLY A 14 4.44 -3.78 14.29
CA GLY A 14 4.15 -5.07 14.93
C GLY A 14 3.97 -6.24 13.95
N ILE A 15 4.10 -6.03 12.64
CA ILE A 15 4.04 -7.10 11.65
C ILE A 15 5.46 -7.58 11.34
N VAL A 16 5.76 -8.83 11.65
CA VAL A 16 7.12 -9.40 11.61
C VAL A 16 7.19 -10.83 11.09
N ASP A 17 6.06 -11.45 10.79
CA ASP A 17 6.00 -12.86 10.33
C ASP A 17 5.03 -13.05 9.16
N PHE A 18 5.54 -13.55 8.04
CA PHE A 18 4.73 -13.80 6.85
C PHE A 18 3.58 -14.79 7.09
N LYS A 19 3.86 -15.91 7.71
CA LYS A 19 2.91 -17.02 7.78
C LYS A 19 1.75 -16.75 8.71
N THR A 20 2.02 -16.13 9.83
CA THR A 20 1.02 -15.90 10.85
C THR A 20 0.28 -14.59 10.68
N GLN A 21 0.91 -13.57 10.07
CA GLN A 21 0.37 -12.21 10.05
C GLN A 21 -0.05 -11.72 8.66
N THR A 22 0.69 -12.07 7.60
CA THR A 22 0.41 -11.47 6.28
C THR A 22 -0.26 -12.41 5.28
N TYR A 23 -0.17 -13.72 5.47
CA TYR A 23 -0.84 -14.66 4.58
C TYR A 23 -2.28 -14.91 5.03
N ASP A 24 -3.14 -15.12 4.03
CA ASP A 24 -4.53 -15.53 4.27
C ASP A 24 -4.60 -16.82 5.10
N GLY A 25 -5.48 -16.83 6.10
CA GLY A 25 -5.59 -17.93 7.06
C GLY A 25 -4.46 -17.98 8.11
N GLY A 26 -3.56 -17.01 8.14
CA GLY A 26 -2.58 -16.86 9.22
C GLY A 26 -3.27 -16.64 10.58
N ARG A 27 -2.73 -17.27 11.64
CA ARG A 27 -3.33 -17.22 12.98
C ARG A 27 -3.60 -15.78 13.47
N ASP A 28 -2.69 -14.87 13.17
CA ASP A 28 -2.70 -13.49 13.65
C ASP A 28 -3.06 -12.48 12.51
N ASN A 29 -3.51 -12.97 11.34
CA ASN A 29 -3.77 -12.15 10.17
C ASN A 29 -4.86 -11.11 10.40
N GLU A 30 -5.97 -11.47 11.05
CA GLU A 30 -7.04 -10.51 11.35
C GLU A 30 -6.58 -9.42 12.34
N GLN A 31 -5.73 -9.78 13.31
CA GLN A 31 -5.10 -8.79 14.19
C GLN A 31 -4.18 -7.85 13.41
N ALA A 32 -3.39 -8.37 12.48
CA ALA A 32 -2.51 -7.57 11.63
C ALA A 32 -3.30 -6.57 10.78
N LYS A 33 -4.36 -7.02 10.11
CA LYS A 33 -5.28 -6.14 9.35
C LYS A 33 -5.92 -5.08 10.23
N TYR A 34 -6.29 -5.43 11.46
CA TYR A 34 -6.86 -4.47 12.39
C TYR A 34 -5.84 -3.40 12.79
N LEU A 35 -4.60 -3.77 13.11
CA LEU A 35 -3.53 -2.82 13.42
C LEU A 35 -3.25 -1.88 12.25
N ALA A 36 -3.12 -2.42 11.05
CA ALA A 36 -2.96 -1.63 9.82
C ALA A 36 -4.11 -0.62 9.64
N THR A 37 -5.33 -1.07 9.86
CA THR A 37 -6.52 -0.21 9.72
C THR A 37 -6.52 0.93 10.71
N LEU A 38 -6.07 0.72 11.94
CA LEU A 38 -5.95 1.80 12.94
C LEU A 38 -4.93 2.86 12.51
N GLU A 39 -3.78 2.45 11.98
CA GLU A 39 -2.77 3.39 11.47
C GLU A 39 -3.28 4.14 10.22
N ILE A 40 -3.97 3.45 9.31
CA ILE A 40 -4.60 4.07 8.13
C ILE A 40 -5.63 5.11 8.57
N ASN A 41 -6.45 4.81 9.57
CA ASN A 41 -7.42 5.75 10.10
C ASN A 41 -6.76 7.02 10.65
N ALA A 42 -5.70 6.86 11.43
CA ALA A 42 -4.92 7.99 11.93
C ALA A 42 -4.28 8.82 10.80
N LEU A 43 -3.81 8.17 9.73
CA LEU A 43 -3.32 8.85 8.53
C LEU A 43 -4.43 9.65 7.83
N ILE A 44 -5.64 9.08 7.73
CA ILE A 44 -6.80 9.75 7.15
C ILE A 44 -7.18 10.97 7.99
N ASP A 45 -7.25 10.83 9.32
CA ASP A 45 -7.54 11.94 10.23
C ASP A 45 -6.55 13.09 10.03
N GLY A 46 -5.24 12.79 10.06
CA GLY A 46 -4.20 13.78 9.85
C GLY A 46 -4.24 14.42 8.45
N ALA A 47 -4.53 13.65 7.42
CA ALA A 47 -4.67 14.16 6.06
C ALA A 47 -5.90 15.09 5.94
N MET A 48 -7.02 14.76 6.58
CA MET A 48 -8.21 15.60 6.60
C MET A 48 -7.98 16.90 7.38
N GLU A 49 -7.27 16.85 8.48
CA GLU A 49 -6.80 18.06 9.19
C GLU A 49 -5.91 18.93 8.29
N GLY A 50 -5.10 18.32 7.44
CA GLY A 50 -4.29 18.97 6.42
C GLY A 50 -5.06 19.46 5.18
N GLY A 51 -6.39 19.28 5.13
CA GLY A 51 -7.26 19.76 4.06
C GLY A 51 -7.63 18.73 2.99
N ALA A 52 -7.38 17.44 3.23
CA ALA A 52 -7.93 16.38 2.37
C ALA A 52 -9.46 16.31 2.57
N THR A 53 -10.18 16.09 1.47
CA THR A 53 -11.65 16.06 1.47
C THR A 53 -12.23 14.78 0.85
N ASP A 54 -11.40 13.95 0.24
CA ASP A 54 -11.81 12.74 -0.47
C ASP A 54 -10.67 11.70 -0.36
N PRO A 55 -10.57 11.04 0.81
CA PRO A 55 -9.57 9.99 1.00
C PRO A 55 -10.00 8.69 0.31
N ILE A 56 -9.17 8.20 -0.60
CA ILE A 56 -9.35 6.93 -1.28
C ILE A 56 -8.27 5.96 -0.79
N VAL A 57 -8.69 4.84 -0.26
CA VAL A 57 -7.81 3.78 0.24
C VAL A 57 -7.84 2.62 -0.76
N LEU A 58 -6.67 2.29 -1.32
CA LEU A 58 -6.49 1.13 -2.18
C LEU A 58 -5.78 0.03 -1.40
N ASP A 59 -6.47 -1.08 -1.16
CA ASP A 59 -5.86 -2.26 -0.57
C ASP A 59 -4.95 -2.95 -1.58
N GLY A 60 -3.64 -2.75 -1.41
CA GLY A 60 -2.57 -3.30 -2.27
C GLY A 60 -2.16 -4.72 -1.90
N HIS A 61 -2.30 -5.10 -0.64
CA HIS A 61 -1.82 -6.37 -0.13
C HIS A 61 -2.45 -7.58 -0.82
N GLY A 62 -1.66 -8.63 -1.05
CA GLY A 62 -2.06 -9.77 -1.87
C GLY A 62 -3.34 -10.47 -1.41
N SER A 63 -3.45 -10.75 -0.13
CA SER A 63 -4.60 -11.40 0.51
C SER A 63 -5.61 -10.44 1.13
N GLY A 64 -5.36 -9.13 1.00
CA GLY A 64 -6.07 -8.06 1.69
C GLY A 64 -5.37 -7.68 3.00
N GLY A 65 -5.12 -6.36 3.16
CA GLY A 65 -4.41 -5.78 4.31
C GLY A 65 -5.29 -4.94 5.23
N ILE A 66 -6.58 -4.81 4.93
CA ILE A 66 -7.50 -3.91 5.64
C ILE A 66 -8.60 -4.71 6.32
N ASN A 67 -8.91 -4.35 7.56
CA ASN A 67 -10.15 -4.76 8.21
C ASN A 67 -11.26 -3.77 7.84
N ILE A 68 -12.13 -4.17 6.91
CA ILE A 68 -13.16 -3.31 6.32
C ILE A 68 -14.22 -2.84 7.33
N GLU A 69 -14.41 -3.58 8.43
CA GLU A 69 -15.40 -3.23 9.45
C GLU A 69 -14.97 -2.04 10.31
N HIS A 70 -13.67 -1.75 10.33
CA HIS A 70 -13.06 -0.74 11.19
C HIS A 70 -12.42 0.43 10.43
N ILE A 71 -12.50 0.43 9.09
CA ILE A 71 -11.95 1.52 8.28
C ILE A 71 -12.70 2.83 8.51
N HIS A 72 -12.00 3.95 8.36
CA HIS A 72 -12.54 5.28 8.55
C HIS A 72 -13.78 5.53 7.68
N ARG A 73 -14.86 6.04 8.26
CA ARG A 73 -16.17 6.22 7.61
C ARG A 73 -16.14 7.15 6.39
N GLU A 74 -15.23 8.12 6.36
CA GLU A 74 -15.07 9.06 5.25
C GLU A 74 -14.21 8.48 4.11
N ALA A 75 -13.59 7.31 4.33
CA ALA A 75 -12.76 6.69 3.31
C ALA A 75 -13.61 6.00 2.24
N ARG A 76 -13.24 6.19 0.99
CA ARG A 76 -13.68 5.33 -0.10
C ARG A 76 -12.66 4.24 -0.31
N VAL A 77 -13.06 2.98 -0.26
CA VAL A 77 -12.15 1.84 -0.29
C VAL A 77 -12.25 1.11 -1.63
N ILE A 78 -11.10 0.88 -2.25
CA ILE A 78 -10.96 -0.02 -3.40
C ILE A 78 -10.39 -1.32 -2.85
N PHE A 79 -11.23 -2.36 -2.88
CA PHE A 79 -11.00 -3.62 -2.19
C PHE A 79 -11.36 -4.81 -3.08
N GLY A 80 -10.71 -5.95 -2.85
CA GLY A 80 -11.03 -7.21 -3.53
C GLY A 80 -10.29 -7.42 -4.85
N ARG A 81 -10.59 -8.53 -5.52
CA ARG A 81 -9.96 -8.94 -6.78
C ARG A 81 -10.98 -9.57 -7.74
N PRO A 82 -10.85 -9.43 -9.06
CA PRO A 82 -9.89 -8.55 -9.74
C PRO A 82 -10.23 -7.07 -9.52
N ARG A 83 -9.22 -6.22 -9.48
CA ARG A 83 -9.42 -4.77 -9.42
C ARG A 83 -8.76 -4.10 -10.61
N GLY A 84 -9.40 -3.09 -11.14
CA GLY A 84 -8.82 -2.22 -12.16
C GLY A 84 -7.76 -1.30 -11.56
N SER A 85 -6.97 -0.70 -12.42
CA SER A 85 -6.08 0.39 -12.04
C SER A 85 -6.90 1.60 -11.61
N VAL A 86 -6.48 2.29 -10.56
CA VAL A 86 -7.12 3.56 -10.15
C VAL A 86 -7.10 4.61 -11.26
N TRP A 87 -6.13 4.54 -12.16
CA TRP A 87 -6.00 5.40 -13.32
C TRP A 87 -7.04 5.08 -14.40
N GLU A 88 -7.35 3.81 -14.60
CA GLU A 88 -8.41 3.35 -15.51
C GLU A 88 -9.80 3.74 -14.99
N MET A 89 -9.96 3.94 -13.70
CA MET A 89 -11.19 4.46 -13.10
C MET A 89 -11.39 5.96 -13.32
N GLY A 90 -10.47 6.63 -14.03
CA GLY A 90 -10.52 8.07 -14.26
C GLY A 90 -10.30 8.91 -13.00
N LEU A 91 -9.73 8.34 -11.97
CA LEU A 91 -9.45 9.02 -10.72
C LEU A 91 -8.15 9.82 -10.83
N THR A 92 -8.19 11.05 -10.34
CA THR A 92 -7.02 11.92 -10.22
C THR A 92 -6.78 12.26 -8.76
N PHE A 93 -5.51 12.33 -8.37
CA PHE A 93 -5.09 12.59 -7.00
C PHE A 93 -4.12 13.76 -6.96
N GLU A 94 -4.22 14.55 -5.91
CA GLU A 94 -3.32 15.69 -5.66
C GLU A 94 -2.17 15.26 -4.74
N ALA A 95 -2.35 14.18 -3.98
CA ALA A 95 -1.31 13.57 -3.17
C ALA A 95 -1.51 12.05 -3.06
N GLN A 96 -0.42 11.32 -2.83
CA GLN A 96 -0.43 9.89 -2.55
C GLN A 96 0.39 9.60 -1.31
N PHE A 97 -0.14 8.69 -0.49
CA PHE A 97 0.57 8.06 0.62
C PHE A 97 0.83 6.59 0.28
N LEU A 98 2.04 6.13 0.56
CA LEU A 98 2.42 4.73 0.50
C LEU A 98 2.48 4.23 1.94
N TYR A 99 1.46 3.51 2.36
CA TYR A 99 1.32 3.02 3.72
C TYR A 99 1.64 1.53 3.80
N GLY A 100 2.34 1.13 4.87
CA GLY A 100 2.58 -0.27 5.17
C GLY A 100 3.47 -1.03 4.18
N HIS A 101 4.16 -0.34 3.28
CA HIS A 101 5.10 -0.94 2.35
C HIS A 101 6.37 -1.36 3.08
N HIS A 102 6.98 -2.40 2.58
CA HIS A 102 8.18 -3.04 3.10
C HIS A 102 9.41 -2.74 2.24
N ALA A 103 10.59 -3.09 2.72
CA ALA A 103 11.81 -3.02 1.94
C ALA A 103 11.78 -4.02 0.77
N MET A 104 12.44 -3.70 -0.33
CA MET A 104 12.57 -4.61 -1.47
C MET A 104 13.34 -5.88 -1.08
N ASP A 105 13.23 -6.89 -1.91
CA ASP A 105 13.99 -8.14 -1.75
C ASP A 105 15.49 -7.88 -1.59
N ASN A 106 16.16 -8.76 -0.88
CA ASN A 106 17.59 -8.69 -0.56
C ASN A 106 18.05 -7.43 0.19
N THR A 107 17.15 -6.65 0.78
CA THR A 107 17.54 -5.54 1.67
C THR A 107 18.16 -6.11 2.95
N PRO A 108 19.42 -5.79 3.27
CA PRO A 108 20.03 -6.23 4.52
C PRO A 108 19.23 -5.74 5.72
N ASP A 109 18.97 -6.63 6.67
CA ASP A 109 18.21 -6.37 7.90
C ASP A 109 16.77 -5.85 7.67
N GLY A 110 16.25 -5.96 6.43
CA GLY A 110 14.88 -5.58 6.11
C GLY A 110 13.86 -6.58 6.67
N VAL A 111 12.94 -6.09 7.51
CA VAL A 111 11.83 -6.91 8.01
C VAL A 111 10.88 -7.23 6.87
N LEU A 112 10.55 -8.51 6.67
CA LEU A 112 9.64 -9.00 5.64
C LEU A 112 9.98 -8.48 4.22
N CYS A 113 11.25 -8.27 3.93
CA CYS A 113 11.70 -7.75 2.65
C CYS A 113 11.34 -8.68 1.48
N HIS A 114 10.75 -8.15 0.44
CA HIS A 114 10.41 -8.84 -0.81
C HIS A 114 10.01 -7.84 -1.89
N SER A 115 9.70 -8.32 -3.09
CA SER A 115 9.13 -7.50 -4.17
C SER A 115 7.99 -8.28 -4.83
N TRP A 116 6.76 -7.79 -4.75
CA TRP A 116 5.48 -8.36 -5.23
C TRP A 116 5.14 -9.75 -4.71
N SER A 117 6.08 -10.65 -4.65
CA SER A 117 5.82 -12.01 -4.16
C SER A 117 7.03 -12.57 -3.44
N SER A 118 6.94 -12.68 -2.13
CA SER A 118 7.96 -13.32 -1.28
C SER A 118 8.22 -14.81 -1.61
N ARG A 119 7.36 -15.42 -2.45
CA ARG A 119 7.45 -16.85 -2.80
C ARG A 119 8.01 -17.13 -4.18
N SER A 120 7.88 -16.18 -5.12
CA SER A 120 8.12 -16.46 -6.54
C SER A 120 9.02 -15.44 -7.24
N ILE A 121 9.32 -14.33 -6.60
CA ILE A 121 10.18 -13.28 -7.16
C ILE A 121 11.38 -13.11 -6.25
N ALA A 122 12.57 -13.26 -6.82
CA ALA A 122 13.83 -13.10 -6.10
C ALA A 122 14.47 -11.73 -6.34
N ASN A 123 14.24 -11.13 -7.49
CA ASN A 123 14.76 -9.82 -7.85
C ASN A 123 13.89 -9.17 -8.93
N CYS A 124 13.77 -7.87 -8.88
CA CYS A 124 13.18 -7.06 -9.93
C CYS A 124 14.17 -6.03 -10.43
N TRP A 125 14.27 -5.88 -11.74
CA TRP A 125 15.22 -4.98 -12.38
C TRP A 125 14.51 -4.02 -13.31
N LEU A 126 14.88 -2.75 -13.24
CA LEU A 126 14.52 -1.75 -14.23
C LEU A 126 15.82 -1.24 -14.86
N ASN A 127 16.02 -1.52 -16.15
CA ASN A 127 17.32 -1.44 -16.79
C ASN A 127 18.33 -2.30 -16.01
N ASP A 128 19.42 -1.73 -15.53
CA ASP A 128 20.46 -2.45 -14.78
C ASP A 128 20.39 -2.20 -13.26
N GLU A 129 19.31 -1.58 -12.77
CA GLU A 129 19.12 -1.25 -11.35
C GLU A 129 18.09 -2.18 -10.70
N LEU A 130 18.42 -2.67 -9.51
CA LEU A 130 17.50 -3.43 -8.66
C LEU A 130 16.43 -2.49 -8.10
N ILE A 131 15.17 -2.86 -8.24
CA ILE A 131 14.05 -2.03 -7.80
C ILE A 131 13.08 -2.81 -6.92
N GLY A 132 12.38 -2.09 -6.04
CA GLY A 132 11.22 -2.57 -5.30
C GLY A 132 9.90 -2.01 -5.84
N GLU A 133 8.81 -2.38 -5.23
CA GLU A 133 7.43 -2.01 -5.64
C GLU A 133 7.17 -0.51 -5.64
N ILE A 134 7.77 0.21 -4.70
CA ILE A 134 7.59 1.66 -4.55
C ILE A 134 8.08 2.43 -5.78
N ALA A 135 9.09 1.91 -6.50
CA ALA A 135 9.61 2.54 -7.70
C ALA A 135 8.53 2.73 -8.78
N VAL A 136 7.61 1.77 -8.91
CA VAL A 136 6.50 1.85 -9.87
C VAL A 136 5.49 2.93 -9.46
N SER A 137 5.15 3.00 -8.20
CA SER A 137 4.24 4.04 -7.68
C SER A 137 4.81 5.45 -7.88
N TYR A 138 6.09 5.63 -7.61
CA TYR A 138 6.78 6.90 -7.84
C TYR A 138 6.76 7.31 -9.32
N THR A 139 6.95 6.35 -10.21
CA THR A 139 6.91 6.58 -11.66
C THR A 139 5.56 7.09 -12.12
N HIS A 140 4.47 6.51 -11.64
CA HIS A 140 3.11 6.92 -11.99
C HIS A 140 2.75 8.32 -11.49
N LEU A 141 3.31 8.75 -10.37
CA LEU A 141 3.03 10.08 -9.82
C LEU A 141 3.87 11.19 -10.45
N THR A 142 5.09 10.89 -10.87
CA THR A 142 6.04 11.93 -11.27
C THR A 142 6.16 12.12 -12.78
N LEU A 143 5.96 11.08 -13.57
CA LEU A 143 6.10 11.16 -15.03
C LEU A 143 5.04 12.02 -15.72
N PRO A 144 3.76 12.01 -15.32
CA PRO A 144 2.74 12.85 -15.95
C PRO A 144 2.95 14.35 -15.75
N THR A 145 3.70 14.75 -14.74
CA THR A 145 3.92 16.17 -14.40
C THR A 145 5.12 16.77 -15.11
N LYS A 146 5.97 15.98 -15.70
CA LYS A 146 7.05 16.46 -16.57
C LYS A 146 6.55 16.53 -18.01
N ARG A 147 5.87 17.59 -18.36
CA ARG A 147 5.92 18.03 -19.75
C ARG A 147 7.38 18.34 -20.08
N ILE A 148 7.99 17.46 -20.84
CA ILE A 148 9.20 17.79 -21.57
C ILE A 148 8.72 18.66 -22.71
N VAL A 149 9.01 19.94 -22.59
CA VAL A 149 8.83 20.92 -23.66
C VAL A 149 10.01 20.77 -24.58
#